data_a51f1259681bffd887bda341c5500941
#
_entry.id   a51f1259681bffd887bda341c5500941
#
_cell.length_a   1.000
_cell.length_b   1.000
_cell.length_c   1.000
_cell.angle_alpha   90.00
_cell.angle_beta   90.00
_cell.angle_gamma   90.00
#
_symmetry.space_group_name_H-M   'P 1'
#
loop_
_entity.id
_entity.type
_entity.pdbx_description
1 polymer ?
#
loop_
_entity_poly.entity_id
_entity_poly.type
_entity_poly.pdbx_seq_one_letter_code
_entity_poly.pdbx_strand_id
1 'polypeptide(L)'
;MAVDDQGYVLCQYPVTRTVRTNSGTMSYTFHQYTLLGPDFTVLQDGIDQYYNVGQYDYSYDSELFYNDLAAVRVGASDWYLPDGGPWPRLYFNSKYMFIDRSGKIVSNARYDEVSNENDRWFGCHGTTEYLLDSNGNEREQANYCYVPSTWAENIVEQAEKDGLRLSYHTPYRLNIHRDEFCKLAWQTIQTVNPNINLPELAQPFSDCDEDIVRQIAALGIVTGYEDGTFQPTRELSRQEAAVILQRLYTVLYGKIEASPTLYADNGSIGVWAKDSVYAMRQTGIMQGVGANRFDPKNGYTCEQSIITMLRMTQKT
;
A
#
# COMPACT_ATOMS: atom_id res chain seq x y z
N MET A 1 -26.43 3.33 0.99
CA MET A 1 -25.87 3.24 2.33
C MET A 1 -24.80 2.17 2.29
N ALA A 2 -23.57 2.52 2.62
CA ALA A 2 -22.45 1.58 2.77
C ALA A 2 -22.12 1.44 4.26
N VAL A 3 -21.69 0.27 4.68
CA VAL A 3 -21.31 -0.02 6.07
C VAL A 3 -20.00 -0.81 5.99
N ASP A 4 -18.96 -0.35 6.68
CA ASP A 4 -17.72 -1.12 6.78
C ASP A 4 -17.78 -2.16 7.92
N ASP A 5 -16.77 -3.02 7.98
CA ASP A 5 -16.66 -4.09 8.95
C ASP A 5 -16.45 -3.60 10.40
N GLN A 6 -16.08 -2.35 10.60
CA GLN A 6 -15.91 -1.70 11.89
C GLN A 6 -17.16 -0.92 12.34
N GLY A 7 -18.23 -0.95 11.53
CA GLY A 7 -19.52 -0.35 11.85
C GLY A 7 -19.66 1.12 11.48
N TYR A 8 -18.72 1.71 10.73
CA TYR A 8 -18.91 3.04 10.15
C TYR A 8 -19.95 2.98 9.03
N VAL A 9 -20.75 4.01 8.90
CA VAL A 9 -21.88 4.04 7.95
C VAL A 9 -21.79 5.28 7.08
N LEU A 10 -21.79 5.08 5.75
CA LEU A 10 -21.91 6.17 4.79
C LEU A 10 -23.35 6.22 4.27
N CYS A 11 -24.08 7.25 4.67
CA CYS A 11 -25.45 7.50 4.25
C CYS A 11 -25.49 8.47 3.07
N GLN A 12 -26.17 8.07 2.00
CA GLN A 12 -26.41 8.89 0.82
C GLN A 12 -27.78 9.56 0.93
N TYR A 13 -27.87 10.85 0.60
CA TYR A 13 -29.14 11.57 0.53
C TYR A 13 -29.19 12.52 -0.67
N PRO A 14 -30.41 12.74 -1.27
CA PRO A 14 -30.56 13.61 -2.43
C PRO A 14 -30.53 15.09 -2.02
N VAL A 15 -29.82 15.89 -2.82
CA VAL A 15 -29.81 17.35 -2.70
C VAL A 15 -30.18 17.94 -4.05
N THR A 16 -31.17 18.85 -4.05
CA THR A 16 -31.59 19.55 -5.27
C THR A 16 -30.96 20.93 -5.30
N ARG A 17 -30.25 21.22 -6.37
CA ARG A 17 -29.72 22.58 -6.64
C ARG A 17 -30.28 23.12 -7.94
N THR A 18 -30.46 24.42 -7.99
CA THR A 18 -30.96 25.16 -9.14
C THR A 18 -29.77 25.87 -9.81
N VAL A 19 -29.62 25.60 -11.10
CA VAL A 19 -28.53 26.17 -11.93
C VAL A 19 -29.14 27.06 -12.99
N ARG A 20 -28.59 28.24 -13.22
CA ARG A 20 -28.96 29.15 -14.28
C ARG A 20 -28.22 28.77 -15.56
N THR A 21 -28.95 28.49 -16.61
CA THR A 21 -28.40 28.13 -17.93
C THR A 21 -28.81 29.20 -18.97
N ASN A 22 -28.20 29.14 -20.16
CA ASN A 22 -28.54 30.03 -21.26
C ASN A 22 -30.02 29.88 -21.73
N SER A 23 -30.65 28.75 -21.43
CA SER A 23 -32.07 28.42 -21.77
C SER A 23 -33.03 28.61 -20.62
N GLY A 24 -32.58 29.09 -19.46
CA GLY A 24 -33.41 29.30 -18.28
C GLY A 24 -32.80 28.69 -17.01
N THR A 25 -33.65 28.50 -16.01
CA THR A 25 -33.25 27.91 -14.73
C THR A 25 -33.63 26.43 -14.72
N MET A 26 -32.66 25.55 -14.43
CA MET A 26 -32.89 24.10 -14.34
C MET A 26 -32.53 23.62 -12.94
N SER A 27 -33.32 22.69 -12.41
CA SER A 27 -33.07 22.06 -11.12
C SER A 27 -32.59 20.64 -11.33
N TYR A 28 -31.49 20.29 -10.65
CA TYR A 28 -30.87 18.96 -10.68
C TYR A 28 -30.78 18.39 -9.28
N THR A 29 -31.03 17.09 -9.17
CA THR A 29 -30.84 16.35 -7.93
C THR A 29 -29.53 15.55 -8.04
N PHE A 30 -28.66 15.73 -7.10
CA PHE A 30 -27.46 14.95 -6.93
C PHE A 30 -27.41 14.37 -5.51
N HIS A 31 -26.44 13.55 -5.21
CA HIS A 31 -26.33 12.95 -3.90
C HIS A 31 -25.16 13.56 -3.11
N GLN A 32 -25.41 13.82 -1.84
CA GLN A 32 -24.40 14.07 -0.83
C GLN A 32 -24.38 12.91 0.16
N TYR A 33 -23.34 12.86 0.97
CA TYR A 33 -23.13 11.79 1.93
C TYR A 33 -22.91 12.36 3.33
N THR A 34 -23.38 11.61 4.33
CA THR A 34 -23.07 11.78 5.73
C THR A 34 -22.32 10.55 6.22
N LEU A 35 -21.14 10.73 6.80
CA LEU A 35 -20.39 9.67 7.48
C LEU A 35 -20.80 9.62 8.94
N LEU A 36 -21.19 8.45 9.40
CA LEU A 36 -21.54 8.15 10.79
C LEU A 36 -20.50 7.22 11.40
N GLY A 37 -20.19 7.41 12.68
CA GLY A 37 -19.42 6.48 13.48
C GLY A 37 -20.22 5.21 13.85
N PRO A 38 -19.56 4.22 14.46
CA PRO A 38 -20.20 2.97 14.89
C PRO A 38 -21.33 3.15 15.90
N ASP A 39 -21.34 4.27 16.62
CA ASP A 39 -22.40 4.67 17.54
C ASP A 39 -23.48 5.57 16.91
N PHE A 40 -23.47 5.68 15.56
CA PHE A 40 -24.32 6.54 14.76
C PHE A 40 -24.15 8.04 15.02
N THR A 41 -23.07 8.48 15.66
CA THR A 41 -22.74 9.90 15.71
C THR A 41 -22.35 10.42 14.34
N VAL A 42 -22.75 11.65 13.99
CA VAL A 42 -22.33 12.29 12.73
C VAL A 42 -20.86 12.69 12.87
N LEU A 43 -20.01 12.09 12.06
CA LEU A 43 -18.58 12.43 12.01
C LEU A 43 -18.32 13.52 10.97
N GLN A 44 -18.91 13.39 9.78
CA GLN A 44 -18.81 14.38 8.72
C GLN A 44 -20.11 14.43 7.91
N ASP A 45 -20.64 15.61 7.70
CA ASP A 45 -21.84 15.84 6.86
C ASP A 45 -21.49 16.67 5.62
N GLY A 46 -22.40 16.68 4.64
CA GLY A 46 -22.26 17.47 3.43
C GLY A 46 -21.10 17.04 2.54
N ILE A 47 -20.72 15.77 2.55
CA ILE A 47 -19.69 15.22 1.68
C ILE A 47 -20.23 15.17 0.26
N ASP A 48 -19.63 15.92 -0.66
CA ASP A 48 -20.01 15.94 -2.07
C ASP A 48 -19.49 14.71 -2.83
N GLN A 49 -18.35 14.19 -2.46
CA GLN A 49 -17.75 12.99 -3.01
C GLN A 49 -16.92 12.27 -1.94
N TYR A 50 -17.09 10.97 -1.88
CA TYR A 50 -16.29 10.06 -1.06
C TYR A 50 -15.42 9.20 -2.00
N TYR A 51 -14.17 8.97 -1.65
CA TYR A 51 -13.29 8.13 -2.45
C TYR A 51 -13.88 6.71 -2.57
N ASN A 52 -13.78 6.10 -3.75
CA ASN A 52 -14.33 4.77 -4.11
C ASN A 52 -15.87 4.64 -4.02
N VAL A 53 -16.60 5.69 -3.71
CA VAL A 53 -18.06 5.66 -3.80
C VAL A 53 -18.50 6.37 -5.08
N GLY A 54 -18.69 5.61 -6.15
CA GLY A 54 -19.13 6.13 -7.44
C GLY A 54 -20.52 6.73 -7.39
N GLN A 55 -20.74 7.86 -8.09
CA GLN A 55 -22.08 8.47 -8.20
C GLN A 55 -23.08 7.59 -8.97
N TYR A 56 -22.61 6.57 -9.70
CA TYR A 56 -23.40 5.76 -10.64
C TYR A 56 -23.17 4.26 -10.54
N ASP A 57 -22.22 3.79 -9.72
CA ASP A 57 -21.91 2.37 -9.60
C ASP A 57 -22.39 1.83 -8.25
N TYR A 58 -23.18 0.77 -8.29
CA TYR A 58 -23.73 0.11 -7.10
C TYR A 58 -22.75 -0.90 -6.48
N SER A 59 -21.52 -0.98 -6.99
CA SER A 59 -20.46 -1.77 -6.37
C SER A 59 -19.81 -0.94 -5.24
N TYR A 60 -20.30 -1.14 -4.04
CA TYR A 60 -19.67 -0.60 -2.85
C TYR A 60 -18.46 -1.47 -2.52
N ASP A 61 -17.27 -0.89 -2.60
CA ASP A 61 -16.16 -1.43 -1.86
C ASP A 61 -16.52 -1.32 -0.37
N SER A 62 -16.36 -2.40 0.38
CA SER A 62 -16.81 -2.47 1.78
C SER A 62 -15.94 -1.62 2.71
N GLU A 63 -14.84 -1.08 2.23
CA GLU A 63 -13.90 -0.30 3.02
C GLU A 63 -14.15 1.20 2.89
N LEU A 64 -14.51 1.87 4.00
CA LEU A 64 -14.67 3.32 4.06
C LEU A 64 -13.38 4.05 4.43
N PHE A 65 -12.47 3.36 5.11
CA PHE A 65 -11.17 3.89 5.51
C PHE A 65 -10.04 2.99 5.05
N TYR A 66 -9.00 3.59 4.48
CA TYR A 66 -7.75 2.95 4.11
C TYR A 66 -6.63 3.51 4.99
N ASN A 67 -5.96 2.66 5.76
CA ASN A 67 -4.95 3.10 6.75
C ASN A 67 -5.47 4.22 7.68
N ASP A 68 -6.69 4.03 8.22
CA ASP A 68 -7.37 4.96 9.12
C ASP A 68 -7.70 6.33 8.50
N LEU A 69 -7.55 6.50 7.20
CA LEU A 69 -7.88 7.71 6.45
C LEU A 69 -9.02 7.48 5.45
N ALA A 70 -9.90 8.46 5.36
CA ALA A 70 -10.86 8.57 4.27
C ALA A 70 -10.63 9.86 3.49
N ALA A 71 -10.66 9.79 2.16
CA ALA A 71 -10.57 10.96 1.30
C ALA A 71 -11.97 11.44 0.91
N VAL A 72 -12.26 12.70 1.21
CA VAL A 72 -13.58 13.32 1.00
C VAL A 72 -13.46 14.68 0.34
N ARG A 73 -14.46 15.04 -0.47
CA ARG A 73 -14.69 16.42 -0.93
C ARG A 73 -15.86 17.01 -0.15
N VAL A 74 -15.62 18.15 0.48
CA VAL A 74 -16.63 18.90 1.21
C VAL A 74 -16.62 20.35 0.71
N GLY A 75 -17.78 20.89 0.37
CA GLY A 75 -17.91 22.29 -0.05
C GLY A 75 -18.66 22.47 -1.34
N ALA A 76 -18.83 23.70 -1.78
CA ALA A 76 -19.65 24.04 -2.92
C ALA A 76 -19.13 23.41 -4.21
N SER A 77 -19.97 22.61 -4.83
CA SER A 77 -19.79 22.16 -6.20
C SER A 77 -20.65 23.01 -7.12
N ASP A 78 -20.05 23.48 -8.22
CA ASP A 78 -20.78 24.16 -9.28
C ASP A 78 -21.16 23.18 -10.38
N TRP A 79 -22.34 23.38 -10.93
CA TRP A 79 -22.79 22.64 -12.10
C TRP A 79 -22.37 23.34 -13.38
N TYR A 80 -21.75 22.58 -14.26
CA TYR A 80 -21.33 23.03 -15.57
C TYR A 80 -22.07 22.25 -16.66
N LEU A 81 -22.59 22.98 -17.66
CA LEU A 81 -23.07 22.39 -18.91
C LEU A 81 -21.90 22.41 -19.90
N PRO A 82 -21.27 21.27 -20.24
CA PRO A 82 -20.29 21.25 -21.31
C PRO A 82 -20.95 21.67 -22.64
N ASP A 83 -20.27 22.49 -23.42
CA ASP A 83 -20.71 22.93 -24.73
C ASP A 83 -21.10 21.74 -25.60
N GLY A 84 -22.42 21.66 -25.95
CA GLY A 84 -22.99 20.61 -26.80
C GLY A 84 -23.43 19.31 -26.11
N GLY A 85 -23.33 19.20 -24.81
CA GLY A 85 -23.80 18.00 -24.07
C GLY A 85 -25.25 18.15 -23.56
N PRO A 86 -26.08 17.09 -23.63
CA PRO A 86 -27.49 17.15 -23.14
C PRO A 86 -27.59 17.08 -21.60
N TRP A 87 -26.52 16.76 -20.90
CA TRP A 87 -26.53 16.56 -19.45
C TRP A 87 -25.50 17.42 -18.73
N PRO A 88 -25.87 18.10 -17.62
CA PRO A 88 -24.92 18.82 -16.79
C PRO A 88 -23.95 17.85 -16.13
N ARG A 89 -22.68 18.26 -16.11
CA ARG A 89 -21.67 17.59 -15.33
C ARG A 89 -21.45 18.36 -14.03
N LEU A 90 -21.39 17.64 -12.93
CA LEU A 90 -21.01 18.22 -11.66
C LEU A 90 -19.53 18.60 -11.72
N TYR A 91 -19.23 19.88 -11.58
CA TYR A 91 -17.87 20.37 -11.46
C TYR A 91 -17.57 20.60 -9.98
N PHE A 92 -16.62 19.84 -9.44
CA PHE A 92 -16.21 20.01 -8.08
C PHE A 92 -15.15 21.14 -8.01
N ASN A 93 -15.56 22.33 -7.53
CA ASN A 93 -14.61 23.37 -7.15
C ASN A 93 -13.88 23.02 -5.85
N SER A 94 -14.42 22.08 -5.08
CA SER A 94 -13.78 21.54 -3.89
C SER A 94 -12.71 20.50 -4.26
N LYS A 95 -11.67 20.46 -3.45
CA LYS A 95 -10.59 19.48 -3.57
C LYS A 95 -10.72 18.41 -2.50
N TYR A 96 -10.14 17.24 -2.72
CA TYR A 96 -10.06 16.20 -1.72
C TYR A 96 -9.26 16.64 -0.50
N MET A 97 -9.74 16.26 0.66
CA MET A 97 -9.08 16.35 1.96
C MET A 97 -9.16 14.99 2.66
N PHE A 98 -8.30 14.77 3.62
CA PHE A 98 -8.32 13.55 4.41
C PHE A 98 -8.90 13.79 5.80
N ILE A 99 -9.73 12.86 6.22
CA ILE A 99 -10.30 12.78 7.57
C ILE A 99 -9.86 11.48 8.24
N ASP A 100 -9.67 11.51 9.54
CA ASP A 100 -9.45 10.32 10.36
C ASP A 100 -10.79 9.66 10.76
N ARG A 101 -10.71 8.54 11.48
CA ARG A 101 -11.89 7.80 11.96
C ARG A 101 -12.77 8.59 12.96
N SER A 102 -12.30 9.70 13.50
CA SER A 102 -13.13 10.62 14.30
C SER A 102 -13.89 11.65 13.45
N GLY A 103 -13.67 11.66 12.13
CA GLY A 103 -14.21 12.67 11.21
C GLY A 103 -13.42 13.97 11.19
N LYS A 104 -12.29 14.04 11.91
CA LYS A 104 -11.44 15.23 11.96
C LYS A 104 -10.60 15.32 10.68
N ILE A 105 -10.57 16.51 10.06
CA ILE A 105 -9.66 16.81 8.96
C ILE A 105 -8.22 16.77 9.47
N VAL A 106 -7.40 15.91 8.88
CA VAL A 106 -5.99 15.72 9.28
C VAL A 106 -5.01 16.25 8.23
N SER A 107 -5.39 16.30 6.94
CA SER A 107 -4.51 16.84 5.89
C SER A 107 -4.50 18.37 5.87
N ASN A 108 -3.30 18.95 5.72
CA ASN A 108 -3.13 20.37 5.44
C ASN A 108 -3.29 20.69 3.95
N ALA A 109 -2.96 19.74 3.08
CA ALA A 109 -3.08 19.86 1.63
C ALA A 109 -4.49 19.52 1.12
N ARG A 110 -4.77 19.95 -0.10
CA ARG A 110 -6.02 19.73 -0.83
C ARG A 110 -5.68 19.26 -2.25
N TYR A 111 -6.21 18.12 -2.67
CA TYR A 111 -5.85 17.46 -3.91
C TYR A 111 -6.96 17.55 -4.96
N ASP A 112 -6.57 17.69 -6.24
CA ASP A 112 -7.53 17.66 -7.37
C ASP A 112 -8.10 16.24 -7.52
N GLU A 113 -7.25 15.24 -7.43
CA GLU A 113 -7.60 13.82 -7.43
C GLU A 113 -6.80 13.08 -6.36
N VAL A 114 -7.30 11.93 -5.94
CA VAL A 114 -6.63 11.00 -5.02
C VAL A 114 -6.77 9.56 -5.51
N SER A 115 -5.81 8.73 -5.17
CA SER A 115 -5.88 7.27 -5.37
C SER A 115 -5.32 6.55 -4.15
N ASN A 116 -5.72 5.30 -3.98
CA ASN A 116 -5.11 4.39 -3.02
C ASN A 116 -4.63 3.14 -3.77
N GLU A 117 -3.37 2.81 -3.63
CA GLU A 117 -2.77 1.62 -4.23
C GLU A 117 -1.94 0.88 -3.18
N ASN A 118 -2.30 -0.37 -2.92
CA ASN A 118 -1.65 -1.20 -1.91
C ASN A 118 -1.53 -0.47 -0.55
N ASP A 119 -2.64 0.11 -0.09
CA ASP A 119 -2.76 0.91 1.14
C ASP A 119 -1.84 2.13 1.21
N ARG A 120 -1.37 2.61 0.07
CA ARG A 120 -0.65 3.88 -0.04
C ARG A 120 -1.54 4.92 -0.69
N TRP A 121 -1.68 6.05 -0.04
CA TRP A 121 -2.41 7.18 -0.57
C TRP A 121 -1.55 8.04 -1.48
N PHE A 122 -2.13 8.42 -2.60
CA PHE A 122 -1.57 9.37 -3.55
C PHE A 122 -2.53 10.53 -3.75
N GLY A 123 -1.99 11.73 -3.98
CA GLY A 123 -2.77 12.93 -4.25
C GLY A 123 -2.15 13.74 -5.37
N CYS A 124 -3.00 14.27 -6.26
CA CYS A 124 -2.55 15.05 -7.42
C CYS A 124 -2.85 16.54 -7.26
N HIS A 125 -1.90 17.38 -7.70
CA HIS A 125 -2.09 18.78 -8.02
C HIS A 125 -1.87 18.97 -9.53
N GLY A 126 -2.96 19.15 -10.27
CA GLY A 126 -2.91 19.16 -11.74
C GLY A 126 -2.39 17.83 -12.27
N THR A 127 -1.21 17.84 -12.91
CA THR A 127 -0.57 16.65 -13.47
C THR A 127 0.54 16.07 -12.58
N THR A 128 0.78 16.67 -11.41
CA THR A 128 1.82 16.22 -10.49
C THR A 128 1.20 15.39 -9.37
N GLU A 129 1.64 14.16 -9.25
CA GLU A 129 1.21 13.21 -8.24
C GLU A 129 2.22 13.12 -7.10
N TYR A 130 1.73 12.98 -5.88
CA TYR A 130 2.52 12.89 -4.65
C TYR A 130 2.11 11.66 -3.85
N LEU A 131 3.09 10.95 -3.30
CA LEU A 131 2.85 10.01 -2.22
C LEU A 131 2.53 10.78 -0.94
N LEU A 132 1.53 10.29 -0.20
CA LEU A 132 1.06 10.93 1.01
C LEU A 132 1.54 10.16 2.27
N ASP A 133 1.69 10.90 3.37
CA ASP A 133 1.94 10.31 4.68
C ASP A 133 0.65 9.82 5.35
N SER A 134 0.76 9.27 6.56
CA SER A 134 -0.37 8.78 7.36
C SER A 134 -1.38 9.86 7.79
N ASN A 135 -1.16 11.11 7.47
CA ASN A 135 -2.09 12.22 7.68
C ASN A 135 -2.61 12.81 6.37
N GLY A 136 -2.30 12.18 5.22
CA GLY A 136 -2.69 12.66 3.92
C GLY A 136 -1.95 13.91 3.46
N ASN A 137 -0.72 14.16 3.94
CA ASN A 137 0.14 15.25 3.48
C ASN A 137 1.22 14.74 2.54
N GLU A 138 1.70 15.61 1.65
CA GLU A 138 2.73 15.28 0.68
C GLU A 138 4.03 14.82 1.37
N ARG A 139 4.54 13.68 0.94
CA ARG A 139 5.82 13.12 1.35
C ARG A 139 6.86 13.29 0.24
N GLU A 140 6.53 12.85 -0.98
CA GLU A 140 7.40 12.94 -2.15
C GLU A 140 6.59 12.85 -3.46
N GLN A 141 7.18 13.26 -4.59
CA GLN A 141 6.54 13.11 -5.91
C GLN A 141 6.44 11.64 -6.32
N ALA A 142 5.22 11.16 -6.61
CA ALA A 142 4.94 9.76 -6.86
C ALA A 142 5.51 9.23 -8.19
N ASN A 143 5.48 10.04 -9.26
CA ASN A 143 6.06 9.65 -10.54
C ASN A 143 7.56 9.28 -10.46
N TYR A 144 8.26 9.79 -9.45
CA TYR A 144 9.63 9.40 -9.14
C TYR A 144 9.71 8.00 -8.52
N CYS A 145 8.66 7.56 -7.82
CA CYS A 145 8.64 6.28 -7.11
C CYS A 145 8.42 5.09 -8.06
N TYR A 146 7.68 5.30 -9.17
CA TYR A 146 7.33 4.25 -10.13
C TYR A 146 8.40 3.92 -11.17
N VAL A 147 9.52 4.61 -11.12
CA VAL A 147 10.68 4.32 -11.96
C VAL A 147 11.79 3.75 -11.08
N PRO A 148 12.34 2.58 -11.40
CA PRO A 148 13.46 2.03 -10.65
C PRO A 148 14.63 3.02 -10.61
N SER A 149 15.45 2.93 -9.58
CA SER A 149 16.72 3.66 -9.53
C SER A 149 17.62 3.21 -10.68
N THR A 150 18.40 4.10 -11.26
CA THR A 150 19.27 3.79 -12.40
C THR A 150 20.17 2.56 -12.18
N TRP A 151 20.63 2.33 -10.94
CA TRP A 151 21.42 1.15 -10.59
C TRP A 151 20.60 -0.15 -10.58
N ALA A 152 19.28 -0.07 -10.42
CA ALA A 152 18.36 -1.20 -10.27
C ALA A 152 17.64 -1.55 -11.59
N GLU A 153 17.52 -0.60 -12.53
CA GLU A 153 16.64 -0.65 -13.70
C GLU A 153 16.77 -1.96 -14.49
N ASN A 154 17.95 -2.30 -14.96
CA ASN A 154 18.15 -3.52 -15.75
C ASN A 154 17.85 -4.81 -14.96
N ILE A 155 18.13 -4.81 -13.66
CA ILE A 155 17.94 -5.99 -12.80
C ILE A 155 16.45 -6.17 -12.49
N VAL A 156 15.74 -5.09 -12.22
CA VAL A 156 14.28 -5.08 -12.00
C VAL A 156 13.57 -5.54 -13.27
N GLU A 157 13.93 -5.00 -14.45
CA GLU A 157 13.36 -5.42 -15.72
C GLU A 157 13.53 -6.93 -15.96
N GLN A 158 14.71 -7.49 -15.64
CA GLN A 158 14.93 -8.92 -15.72
C GLN A 158 14.05 -9.71 -14.75
N ALA A 159 13.97 -9.25 -13.49
CA ALA A 159 13.15 -9.90 -12.47
C ALA A 159 11.68 -9.95 -12.86
N GLU A 160 11.15 -8.87 -13.43
CA GLU A 160 9.76 -8.81 -13.90
C GLU A 160 9.49 -9.73 -15.08
N LYS A 161 10.45 -9.87 -16.00
CA LYS A 161 10.38 -10.86 -17.09
C LYS A 161 10.36 -12.30 -16.55
N ASP A 162 11.04 -12.54 -15.44
CA ASP A 162 11.08 -13.83 -14.73
C ASP A 162 9.87 -14.04 -13.81
N GLY A 163 8.89 -13.12 -13.80
CA GLY A 163 7.64 -13.24 -13.06
C GLY A 163 7.68 -12.69 -11.62
N LEU A 164 8.76 -12.02 -11.22
CA LEU A 164 8.88 -11.38 -9.91
C LEU A 164 8.36 -9.94 -9.96
N ARG A 165 7.07 -9.76 -9.77
CA ARG A 165 6.39 -8.47 -9.89
C ARG A 165 5.42 -8.25 -8.72
N LEU A 166 5.34 -7.03 -8.21
CA LEU A 166 4.36 -6.63 -7.19
C LEU A 166 3.02 -6.22 -7.82
N SER A 167 3.05 -5.23 -8.69
CA SER A 167 1.86 -4.70 -9.38
C SER A 167 2.24 -4.03 -10.70
N TYR A 168 1.24 -3.57 -11.46
CA TYR A 168 1.48 -2.76 -12.67
C TYR A 168 2.12 -1.40 -12.36
N HIS A 169 1.81 -0.83 -11.19
CA HIS A 169 2.39 0.41 -10.69
C HIS A 169 3.22 0.12 -9.44
N THR A 170 4.32 -0.62 -9.61
CA THR A 170 5.22 -0.93 -8.50
C THR A 170 5.96 0.33 -8.05
N PRO A 171 5.80 0.75 -6.79
CA PRO A 171 6.50 1.91 -6.26
C PRO A 171 7.93 1.53 -5.87
N TYR A 172 8.81 1.34 -6.85
CA TYR A 172 10.14 0.74 -6.71
C TYR A 172 10.99 1.32 -5.60
N ARG A 173 10.94 2.63 -5.39
CA ARG A 173 11.79 3.35 -4.43
C ARG A 173 11.18 3.49 -3.05
N LEU A 174 9.91 3.10 -2.88
CA LEU A 174 9.27 3.07 -1.56
C LEU A 174 9.65 1.80 -0.79
N ASN A 175 9.50 1.88 0.52
CA ASN A 175 9.69 0.72 1.38
C ASN A 175 8.58 -0.30 1.12
N ILE A 176 8.96 -1.57 1.04
CA ILE A 176 8.01 -2.66 0.83
C ILE A 176 7.21 -2.95 2.08
N HIS A 177 5.92 -3.24 1.91
CA HIS A 177 5.05 -3.74 2.96
C HIS A 177 5.28 -5.24 3.22
N ARG A 178 4.89 -5.70 4.40
CA ARG A 178 5.09 -7.09 4.82
C ARG A 178 4.30 -8.09 3.96
N ASP A 179 3.06 -7.76 3.57
CA ASP A 179 2.23 -8.58 2.67
C ASP A 179 2.81 -8.62 1.25
N GLU A 180 3.26 -7.48 0.72
CA GLU A 180 3.93 -7.41 -0.58
C GLU A 180 5.18 -8.28 -0.62
N PHE A 181 5.95 -8.29 0.48
CA PHE A 181 7.11 -9.16 0.60
C PHE A 181 6.73 -10.65 0.59
N CYS A 182 5.60 -11.02 1.21
CA CYS A 182 5.05 -12.38 1.12
C CYS A 182 4.67 -12.75 -0.32
N LYS A 183 4.06 -11.82 -1.07
CA LYS A 183 3.72 -12.02 -2.50
C LYS A 183 4.98 -12.32 -3.34
N LEU A 184 6.06 -11.56 -3.16
CA LEU A 184 7.34 -11.83 -3.82
C LEU A 184 7.97 -13.14 -3.37
N ALA A 185 7.93 -13.46 -2.08
CA ALA A 185 8.44 -14.72 -1.55
C ALA A 185 7.70 -15.91 -2.15
N TRP A 186 6.37 -15.81 -2.30
CA TRP A 186 5.56 -16.85 -2.95
C TRP A 186 5.94 -17.03 -4.43
N GLN A 187 6.06 -15.95 -5.19
CA GLN A 187 6.52 -16.00 -6.59
C GLN A 187 7.89 -16.66 -6.70
N THR A 188 8.81 -16.33 -5.80
CA THR A 188 10.14 -16.95 -5.72
C THR A 188 10.06 -18.45 -5.48
N ILE A 189 9.21 -18.90 -4.56
CA ILE A 189 8.97 -20.32 -4.28
C ILE A 189 8.44 -21.02 -5.53
N GLN A 190 7.43 -20.45 -6.18
CA GLN A 190 6.86 -21.04 -7.41
C GLN A 190 7.86 -21.12 -8.55
N THR A 191 8.79 -20.18 -8.64
CA THR A 191 9.85 -20.20 -9.66
C THR A 191 10.91 -21.27 -9.37
N VAL A 192 11.34 -21.41 -8.11
CA VAL A 192 12.45 -22.32 -7.73
C VAL A 192 11.96 -23.75 -7.53
N ASN A 193 10.82 -23.92 -6.88
CA ASN A 193 10.26 -25.22 -6.54
C ASN A 193 8.72 -25.22 -6.65
N PRO A 194 8.16 -25.27 -7.87
CA PRO A 194 6.72 -25.23 -8.08
C PRO A 194 5.96 -26.41 -7.45
N ASN A 195 6.66 -27.50 -7.14
CA ASN A 195 6.10 -28.71 -6.54
C ASN A 195 6.43 -28.84 -5.04
N ILE A 196 6.74 -27.74 -4.38
CA ILE A 196 7.01 -27.76 -2.93
C ILE A 196 5.82 -28.38 -2.19
N ASN A 197 6.11 -29.25 -1.23
CA ASN A 197 5.08 -29.79 -0.36
C ASN A 197 4.57 -28.70 0.58
N LEU A 198 3.32 -28.29 0.39
CA LEU A 198 2.72 -27.21 1.15
C LEU A 198 2.04 -27.77 2.41
N PRO A 199 2.33 -27.21 3.58
CA PRO A 199 1.55 -27.51 4.80
C PRO A 199 0.13 -26.95 4.68
N GLU A 200 -0.74 -27.33 5.60
CA GLU A 200 -2.03 -26.65 5.76
C GLU A 200 -1.80 -25.16 6.05
N LEU A 201 -2.74 -24.32 5.56
CA LEU A 201 -2.69 -22.89 5.82
C LEU A 201 -2.63 -22.60 7.32
N ALA A 202 -1.77 -21.68 7.71
CA ALA A 202 -1.77 -21.16 9.06
C ALA A 202 -3.14 -20.55 9.41
N GLN A 203 -3.48 -20.51 10.70
CA GLN A 203 -4.65 -19.75 11.14
C GLN A 203 -4.51 -18.28 10.71
N PRO A 204 -5.61 -17.61 10.36
CA PRO A 204 -5.56 -16.19 10.01
C PRO A 204 -5.05 -15.37 11.20
N PHE A 205 -4.40 -14.26 10.88
CA PHE A 205 -4.05 -13.24 11.85
C PHE A 205 -5.29 -12.38 12.14
N SER A 206 -5.31 -11.70 13.27
CA SER A 206 -6.46 -10.87 13.64
C SER A 206 -6.74 -9.69 12.69
N ASP A 207 -5.72 -9.30 11.91
CA ASP A 207 -5.74 -8.17 10.96
C ASP A 207 -5.41 -8.58 9.52
N CYS A 208 -5.26 -9.88 9.24
CA CYS A 208 -4.93 -10.37 7.90
C CYS A 208 -5.32 -11.85 7.73
N ASP A 209 -6.14 -12.14 6.74
CA ASP A 209 -6.57 -13.49 6.37
C ASP A 209 -6.15 -13.90 4.94
N GLU A 210 -5.31 -13.11 4.28
CA GLU A 210 -4.81 -13.40 2.93
C GLU A 210 -4.13 -14.77 2.86
N ASP A 211 -4.59 -15.63 1.97
CA ASP A 211 -4.10 -17.01 1.81
C ASP A 211 -2.60 -17.06 1.53
N ILE A 212 -2.06 -16.10 0.76
CA ILE A 212 -0.61 -16.03 0.48
C ILE A 212 0.17 -15.78 1.78
N VAL A 213 -0.27 -14.84 2.61
CA VAL A 213 0.37 -14.53 3.89
C VAL A 213 0.32 -15.75 4.80
N ARG A 214 -0.84 -16.39 4.89
CA ARG A 214 -1.07 -17.61 5.69
C ARG A 214 -0.20 -18.77 5.20
N GLN A 215 -0.03 -18.91 3.88
CA GLN A 215 0.83 -19.96 3.30
C GLN A 215 2.31 -19.74 3.61
N ILE A 216 2.77 -18.50 3.48
CA ILE A 216 4.15 -18.12 3.82
C ILE A 216 4.42 -18.27 5.33
N ALA A 217 3.41 -18.00 6.16
CA ALA A 217 3.47 -18.26 7.61
C ALA A 217 3.51 -19.74 7.93
N ALA A 218 2.70 -20.57 7.25
CA ALA A 218 2.70 -22.02 7.42
C ALA A 218 4.04 -22.67 7.05
N LEU A 219 4.77 -22.09 6.07
CA LEU A 219 6.14 -22.49 5.74
C LEU A 219 7.18 -21.99 6.76
N GLY A 220 6.79 -21.23 7.78
CA GLY A 220 7.68 -20.69 8.80
C GLY A 220 8.56 -19.53 8.33
N ILE A 221 8.26 -18.94 7.17
CA ILE A 221 9.05 -17.85 6.58
C ILE A 221 8.75 -16.52 7.29
N VAL A 222 7.47 -16.26 7.59
CA VAL A 222 7.05 -15.12 8.41
C VAL A 222 6.34 -15.58 9.68
N THR A 223 6.25 -14.68 10.65
CA THR A 223 5.47 -14.90 11.89
C THR A 223 4.69 -13.62 12.19
N GLY A 224 3.53 -13.75 12.84
CA GLY A 224 2.83 -12.61 13.43
C GLY A 224 3.53 -12.08 14.69
N TYR A 225 2.91 -11.08 15.28
CA TYR A 225 3.32 -10.47 16.54
C TYR A 225 2.65 -11.18 17.73
N GLU A 226 3.13 -10.87 18.94
CA GLU A 226 2.61 -11.47 20.19
C GLU A 226 1.14 -11.14 20.46
N ASP A 227 0.63 -10.03 19.90
CA ASP A 227 -0.76 -9.61 19.95
C ASP A 227 -1.69 -10.33 18.95
N GLY A 228 -1.15 -11.25 18.16
CA GLY A 228 -1.88 -12.01 17.14
C GLY A 228 -2.04 -11.29 15.81
N THR A 229 -1.46 -10.08 15.62
CA THR A 229 -1.48 -9.34 14.36
C THR A 229 -0.36 -9.76 13.41
N PHE A 230 -0.55 -9.50 12.12
CA PHE A 230 0.49 -9.61 11.09
C PHE A 230 1.06 -8.26 10.70
N GLN A 231 0.27 -7.22 10.77
CA GLN A 231 0.56 -5.86 10.30
C GLN A 231 0.95 -5.84 8.81
N PRO A 232 0.02 -6.20 7.90
CA PRO A 232 0.32 -6.41 6.48
C PRO A 232 0.95 -5.18 5.82
N THR A 233 0.47 -3.99 6.10
CA THR A 233 0.93 -2.72 5.51
C THR A 233 2.15 -2.09 6.21
N ARG A 234 2.66 -2.74 7.27
CA ARG A 234 3.85 -2.25 7.94
C ARG A 234 5.08 -2.41 7.05
N GLU A 235 5.84 -1.33 6.89
CA GLU A 235 7.10 -1.33 6.16
C GLU A 235 8.17 -2.20 6.84
N LEU A 236 8.98 -2.88 6.03
CA LEU A 236 10.10 -3.68 6.51
C LEU A 236 11.38 -2.86 6.63
N SER A 237 12.09 -3.04 7.73
CA SER A 237 13.50 -2.64 7.82
C SER A 237 14.41 -3.67 7.14
N ARG A 238 15.61 -3.25 6.74
CA ARG A 238 16.58 -4.14 6.08
C ARG A 238 16.97 -5.35 6.93
N GLN A 239 17.07 -5.21 8.26
CA GLN A 239 17.36 -6.34 9.13
C GLN A 239 16.17 -7.31 9.27
N GLU A 240 14.92 -6.83 9.25
CA GLU A 240 13.73 -7.69 9.22
C GLU A 240 13.65 -8.45 7.91
N ALA A 241 13.89 -7.78 6.78
CA ALA A 241 13.95 -8.43 5.47
C ALA A 241 15.03 -9.53 5.44
N ALA A 242 16.21 -9.32 6.03
CA ALA A 242 17.25 -10.33 6.10
C ALA A 242 16.82 -11.59 6.85
N VAL A 243 16.02 -11.45 7.91
CA VAL A 243 15.47 -12.60 8.66
C VAL A 243 14.48 -13.39 7.81
N ILE A 244 13.57 -12.71 7.13
CA ILE A 244 12.60 -13.37 6.26
C ILE A 244 13.29 -14.05 5.08
N LEU A 245 14.25 -13.38 4.44
CA LEU A 245 15.06 -13.95 3.35
C LEU A 245 15.87 -15.19 3.79
N GLN A 246 16.44 -15.18 4.98
CA GLN A 246 17.18 -16.34 5.50
C GLN A 246 16.25 -17.53 5.74
N ARG A 247 15.03 -17.30 6.23
CA ARG A 247 14.02 -18.35 6.40
C ARG A 247 13.54 -18.89 5.06
N LEU A 248 13.28 -18.01 4.08
CA LEU A 248 12.94 -18.38 2.70
C LEU A 248 14.07 -19.22 2.08
N TYR A 249 15.31 -18.79 2.22
CA TYR A 249 16.48 -19.56 1.77
C TYR A 249 16.51 -20.96 2.39
N THR A 250 16.24 -21.05 3.69
CA THR A 250 16.23 -22.36 4.39
C THR A 250 15.15 -23.29 3.86
N VAL A 251 13.99 -22.76 3.50
CA VAL A 251 12.89 -23.54 2.89
C VAL A 251 13.27 -24.04 1.49
N LEU A 252 13.96 -23.24 0.69
CA LEU A 252 14.31 -23.56 -0.70
C LEU A 252 15.56 -24.42 -0.84
N TYR A 253 16.60 -24.15 -0.03
CA TYR A 253 17.95 -24.68 -0.23
C TYR A 253 18.54 -25.38 1.01
N GLY A 254 17.80 -25.38 2.11
CA GLY A 254 18.28 -25.93 3.38
C GLY A 254 19.02 -24.91 4.23
N LYS A 255 19.42 -25.38 5.40
CA LYS A 255 20.01 -24.54 6.45
C LYS A 255 21.41 -24.08 6.04
N ILE A 256 21.72 -22.82 6.30
CA ILE A 256 23.04 -22.24 6.16
C ILE A 256 23.61 -21.85 7.51
N GLU A 257 24.87 -22.20 7.74
CA GLU A 257 25.63 -21.71 8.89
C GLU A 257 26.31 -20.38 8.52
N ALA A 258 25.97 -19.33 9.25
CA ALA A 258 26.47 -17.99 8.99
C ALA A 258 27.85 -17.79 9.63
N SER A 259 28.79 -17.33 8.84
CA SER A 259 30.08 -16.84 9.37
C SER A 259 29.94 -15.33 9.70
N PRO A 260 30.35 -14.90 10.90
CA PRO A 260 30.29 -13.50 11.28
C PRO A 260 30.97 -12.58 10.27
N THR A 261 30.28 -11.55 9.84
CA THR A 261 30.82 -10.51 8.96
C THR A 261 30.80 -9.17 9.68
N LEU A 262 31.95 -8.51 9.73
CA LEU A 262 32.07 -7.23 10.40
C LEU A 262 31.69 -6.09 9.44
N TYR A 263 30.44 -5.60 9.57
CA TYR A 263 30.05 -4.34 8.98
C TYR A 263 30.51 -3.17 9.86
N ALA A 264 30.73 -2.01 9.27
CA ALA A 264 31.11 -0.80 10.00
C ALA A 264 30.04 -0.39 11.04
N ASP A 265 28.79 -0.70 10.74
CA ASP A 265 27.62 -0.45 11.60
C ASP A 265 27.10 -1.73 12.29
N ASN A 266 27.96 -2.73 12.49
CA ASN A 266 27.58 -4.02 13.07
C ASN A 266 26.95 -3.91 14.47
N GLY A 267 27.31 -2.87 15.23
CA GLY A 267 26.69 -2.56 16.53
C GLY A 267 25.24 -2.13 16.45
N SER A 268 24.77 -1.64 15.29
CA SER A 268 23.39 -1.21 15.05
C SER A 268 22.47 -2.37 14.63
N ILE A 269 23.02 -3.51 14.24
CA ILE A 269 22.25 -4.72 13.88
C ILE A 269 21.69 -5.33 15.16
N GLY A 270 20.37 -5.55 15.19
CA GLY A 270 19.71 -6.25 16.29
C GLY A 270 20.31 -7.64 16.51
N VAL A 271 20.52 -8.03 17.76
CA VAL A 271 21.11 -9.35 18.10
C VAL A 271 20.35 -10.48 17.42
N TRP A 272 19.01 -10.38 17.38
CA TRP A 272 18.12 -11.35 16.76
C TRP A 272 18.26 -11.47 15.23
N ALA A 273 18.86 -10.47 14.56
CA ALA A 273 19.00 -10.43 13.10
C ALA A 273 20.43 -10.73 12.62
N LYS A 274 21.42 -10.74 13.50
CA LYS A 274 22.83 -10.83 13.12
C LYS A 274 23.16 -12.05 12.25
N ASP A 275 22.74 -13.22 12.67
CA ASP A 275 23.02 -14.46 11.94
C ASP A 275 22.37 -14.45 10.55
N SER A 276 21.13 -13.92 10.46
CA SER A 276 20.44 -13.77 9.19
C SER A 276 21.13 -12.78 8.25
N VAL A 277 21.56 -11.63 8.77
CA VAL A 277 22.33 -10.64 7.99
C VAL A 277 23.64 -11.24 7.45
N TYR A 278 24.35 -11.99 8.27
CA TYR A 278 25.60 -12.63 7.86
C TYR A 278 25.36 -13.74 6.83
N ALA A 279 24.32 -14.56 7.04
CA ALA A 279 23.92 -15.60 6.10
C ALA A 279 23.53 -15.01 4.73
N MET A 280 22.73 -13.96 4.71
CA MET A 280 22.30 -13.32 3.47
C MET A 280 23.44 -12.63 2.73
N ARG A 281 24.44 -12.10 3.45
CA ARG A 281 25.68 -11.62 2.83
C ARG A 281 26.50 -12.76 2.25
N GLN A 282 26.72 -13.85 3.01
CA GLN A 282 27.50 -15.00 2.59
C GLN A 282 26.93 -15.65 1.32
N THR A 283 25.62 -15.73 1.20
CA THR A 283 24.93 -16.20 0.00
C THR A 283 25.00 -15.20 -1.17
N GLY A 284 25.36 -13.94 -0.93
CA GLY A 284 25.30 -12.86 -1.92
C GLY A 284 23.90 -12.37 -2.25
N ILE A 285 22.86 -12.84 -1.52
CA ILE A 285 21.47 -12.39 -1.71
C ILE A 285 21.31 -10.94 -1.27
N MET A 286 21.71 -10.60 -0.04
CA MET A 286 21.82 -9.23 0.40
C MET A 286 23.25 -8.73 0.45
N GLN A 287 23.45 -7.50 -0.01
CA GLN A 287 24.73 -6.81 0.04
C GLN A 287 24.61 -5.56 0.93
N GLY A 288 25.76 -4.98 1.33
CA GLY A 288 25.77 -3.69 2.03
C GLY A 288 25.40 -2.53 1.11
N VAL A 289 25.14 -1.37 1.73
CA VAL A 289 24.76 -0.12 1.04
C VAL A 289 25.95 0.77 0.66
N GLY A 290 27.17 0.25 0.77
CA GLY A 290 28.42 1.01 0.57
C GLY A 290 29.14 1.29 1.89
N ALA A 291 30.41 1.75 1.79
CA ALA A 291 31.28 2.04 2.95
C ALA A 291 31.28 0.90 4.02
N ASN A 292 31.19 -0.34 3.57
CA ASN A 292 31.06 -1.53 4.42
C ASN A 292 29.94 -1.45 5.47
N ARG A 293 28.81 -0.79 5.15
CA ARG A 293 27.63 -0.69 6.04
C ARG A 293 26.51 -1.59 5.54
N PHE A 294 25.73 -2.13 6.49
CA PHE A 294 24.49 -2.88 6.22
C PHE A 294 23.27 -1.99 6.24
N ASP A 295 23.25 -0.98 7.09
CA ASP A 295 22.15 -0.05 7.34
C ASP A 295 20.85 -0.73 7.85
N PRO A 296 20.92 -1.41 9.01
CA PRO A 296 19.92 -2.39 9.45
C PRO A 296 18.52 -1.81 9.73
N LYS A 297 18.46 -0.55 10.18
CA LYS A 297 17.23 0.09 10.60
C LYS A 297 16.55 0.91 9.49
N ASN A 298 17.23 1.11 8.38
CA ASN A 298 16.65 1.80 7.25
C ASN A 298 15.57 0.94 6.58
N GLY A 299 14.61 1.58 5.91
CA GLY A 299 13.57 0.90 5.16
C GLY A 299 14.15 0.04 4.03
N TYR A 300 13.43 -1.01 3.68
CA TYR A 300 13.79 -1.91 2.60
C TYR A 300 12.89 -1.68 1.41
N THR A 301 13.43 -1.16 0.30
CA THR A 301 12.60 -0.72 -0.85
C THR A 301 12.07 -1.88 -1.67
N CYS A 302 10.99 -1.63 -2.43
CA CYS A 302 10.41 -2.60 -3.35
C CYS A 302 11.45 -3.08 -4.37
N GLU A 303 12.25 -2.18 -5.00
CA GLU A 303 13.31 -2.57 -5.93
C GLU A 303 14.38 -3.45 -5.28
N GLN A 304 14.80 -3.14 -4.05
CA GLN A 304 15.74 -3.98 -3.31
C GLN A 304 15.16 -5.37 -3.05
N SER A 305 13.88 -5.44 -2.72
CA SER A 305 13.18 -6.70 -2.48
C SER A 305 13.10 -7.56 -3.75
N ILE A 306 12.69 -6.97 -4.87
CA ILE A 306 12.65 -7.64 -6.17
C ILE A 306 14.03 -8.19 -6.56
N ILE A 307 15.08 -7.38 -6.41
CA ILE A 307 16.46 -7.77 -6.73
C ILE A 307 16.95 -8.92 -5.86
N THR A 308 16.65 -8.93 -4.57
CA THR A 308 17.06 -10.04 -3.70
C THR A 308 16.27 -11.32 -3.97
N MET A 309 15.00 -11.22 -4.35
CA MET A 309 14.23 -12.38 -4.80
C MET A 309 14.77 -12.94 -6.12
N LEU A 310 15.13 -12.10 -7.09
CA LEU A 310 15.80 -12.57 -8.31
C LEU A 310 17.12 -13.29 -7.98
N ARG A 311 17.96 -12.74 -7.11
CA ARG A 311 19.17 -13.41 -6.68
C ARG A 311 18.89 -14.74 -5.96
N MET A 312 17.76 -14.82 -5.27
CA MET A 312 17.30 -16.07 -4.63
C MET A 312 17.01 -17.13 -5.68
N THR A 313 16.30 -16.80 -6.78
CA THR A 313 15.97 -17.75 -7.85
C THR A 313 17.19 -18.26 -8.62
N GLN A 314 18.28 -17.50 -8.60
CA GLN A 314 19.54 -17.85 -9.30
C GLN A 314 20.52 -18.70 -8.47
N LYS A 315 20.10 -19.15 -7.28
CA LYS A 315 20.91 -20.07 -6.46
C LYS A 315 20.75 -21.51 -6.99
N THR A 316 21.85 -22.22 -7.00
CA THR A 316 21.93 -23.64 -7.42
C THR A 316 22.35 -24.49 -6.23
#